data_16c4d32b6851967125b643f2fe750d58
#
_entry.id   16c4d32b6851967125b643f2fe750d58
#
_cell.length_a   1.000
_cell.length_b   1.000
_cell.length_c   1.000
_cell.angle_alpha   90.00
_cell.angle_beta   90.00
_cell.angle_gamma   90.00
#
_symmetry.space_group_name_H-M   'P 1'
#
loop_
_entity.id
_entity.type
_entity.pdbx_description
1 polymer ?
#
loop_
_entity_poly.entity_id
_entity_poly.type
_entity_poly.pdbx_seq_one_letter_code
_entity_poly.pdbx_strand_id
1 'polypeptide(L)'
;MGIMKDEELINFLHHSSHEIREESLRIAAKRDNPELIDHIIGNLAYPKTAMQARLALGGFEEDIVLHNLDKLLFKEDSEFPIRMGIIRCLKQYQVENSLNILQKGLNENYLIILREVTNSLISVSRGYPASTEFIKEIELNLDHIAQRVYQLVLFLNCLPDDDNCFLIRDHISSDIKKLIRIMLKLGVLHDPKTPIETYIQYVANQDPELMPYVLELVDTTFSQANRKLTMPLIDIDIDEVIAGKEFFDELLVEFDDLILFWIHGAHKWKTAIGLNYIIKSNRQDLLEKIDWDKIQNTIFIDQLFSRIEDKSGKIKEMIPSKMFNFKKETDMYSILEKTILLKSVDLFKNIPGDVLTRIAQISEETFHSEEKLMFSEGDYGDSMYIVVDGNVRIHKGEHHIVTLGKSTVLGEMALLDQEPRSADATAEAETTVLKIEQDGFYELMAGNSEIMQQIIKMLSGRLRDTNIKLQEALAK
;
A
#
# COMPACT_ATOMS: atom_id res chain seq x y z
N MET A 1 33.67 34.15 -15.72
CA MET A 1 32.97 33.13 -14.93
C MET A 1 33.61 31.78 -15.25
N GLY A 2 34.27 31.13 -14.28
CA GLY A 2 34.87 29.82 -14.48
C GLY A 2 33.79 28.78 -14.76
N ILE A 3 34.02 27.88 -15.73
CA ILE A 3 33.14 26.77 -16.02
C ILE A 3 33.26 25.80 -14.82
N MET A 4 32.18 25.58 -14.09
CA MET A 4 32.07 24.58 -13.00
C MET A 4 32.59 23.23 -13.50
N LYS A 5 33.47 22.57 -12.77
CA LYS A 5 33.96 21.24 -13.09
C LYS A 5 32.90 20.18 -12.82
N ASP A 6 32.95 19.06 -13.53
CA ASP A 6 31.97 17.98 -13.37
C ASP A 6 32.02 17.36 -11.95
N GLU A 7 33.20 17.28 -11.33
CA GLU A 7 33.34 16.84 -9.93
C GLU A 7 32.59 17.76 -8.94
N GLU A 8 32.60 19.08 -9.16
CA GLU A 8 31.86 20.04 -8.35
C GLU A 8 30.34 19.88 -8.60
N LEU A 9 29.95 19.66 -9.86
CA LEU A 9 28.56 19.45 -10.25
C LEU A 9 28.00 18.17 -9.61
N ILE A 10 28.75 17.08 -9.55
CA ILE A 10 28.38 15.83 -8.87
C ILE A 10 28.08 16.10 -7.40
N ASN A 11 28.93 16.88 -6.71
CA ASN A 11 28.68 17.23 -5.31
C ASN A 11 27.38 18.01 -5.12
N PHE A 12 27.03 18.89 -6.05
CA PHE A 12 25.77 19.65 -6.00
C PHE A 12 24.56 18.79 -6.37
N LEU A 13 24.69 17.77 -7.22
CA LEU A 13 23.64 16.78 -7.49
C LEU A 13 23.26 15.96 -6.25
N HIS A 14 24.15 15.85 -5.26
CA HIS A 14 23.92 15.19 -3.98
C HIS A 14 23.69 16.16 -2.80
N HIS A 15 23.53 17.45 -3.06
CA HIS A 15 23.35 18.46 -2.01
C HIS A 15 22.04 18.21 -1.22
N SER A 16 22.01 18.58 0.07
CA SER A 16 20.82 18.42 0.94
C SER A 16 19.62 19.26 0.47
N SER A 17 19.86 20.53 0.01
CA SER A 17 18.81 21.40 -0.55
C SER A 17 18.34 20.90 -1.91
N HIS A 18 17.03 20.80 -2.07
CA HIS A 18 16.42 20.40 -3.35
C HIS A 18 16.56 21.47 -4.44
N GLU A 19 16.58 22.77 -4.07
CA GLU A 19 16.76 23.87 -5.01
C GLU A 19 18.14 23.81 -5.68
N ILE A 20 19.17 23.50 -4.88
CA ILE A 20 20.54 23.34 -5.42
C ILE A 20 20.59 22.12 -6.34
N ARG A 21 19.97 21.01 -5.95
CA ARG A 21 19.90 19.83 -6.83
C ARG A 21 19.17 20.10 -8.14
N GLU A 22 18.03 20.84 -8.10
CA GLU A 22 17.29 21.20 -9.32
C GLU A 22 18.13 22.03 -10.29
N GLU A 23 18.85 23.04 -9.79
CA GLU A 23 19.70 23.87 -10.65
C GLU A 23 20.88 23.06 -11.19
N SER A 24 21.45 22.18 -10.37
CA SER A 24 22.52 21.28 -10.81
C SER A 24 22.06 20.32 -11.89
N LEU A 25 20.82 19.81 -11.83
CA LEU A 25 20.21 18.98 -12.87
C LEU A 25 20.03 19.76 -14.17
N ARG A 26 19.64 21.03 -14.13
CA ARG A 26 19.54 21.89 -15.31
C ARG A 26 20.91 22.13 -15.97
N ILE A 27 21.97 22.21 -15.18
CA ILE A 27 23.33 22.34 -15.67
C ILE A 27 23.80 21.00 -16.27
N ALA A 28 23.57 19.88 -15.58
CA ALA A 28 23.94 18.55 -16.02
C ALA A 28 23.30 18.18 -17.37
N ALA A 29 22.03 18.57 -17.61
CA ALA A 29 21.33 18.35 -18.87
C ALA A 29 22.02 18.99 -20.10
N LYS A 30 22.91 19.95 -19.90
CA LYS A 30 23.64 20.65 -20.97
C LYS A 30 25.07 20.16 -21.13
N ARG A 31 25.45 19.13 -20.35
CA ARG A 31 26.78 18.52 -20.39
C ARG A 31 26.76 17.26 -21.23
N ASP A 32 27.75 17.09 -22.07
CA ASP A 32 27.93 15.85 -22.82
C ASP A 32 28.94 14.94 -22.08
N ASN A 33 28.54 14.56 -20.84
CA ASN A 33 29.32 13.67 -19.98
C ASN A 33 28.45 12.53 -19.42
N PRO A 34 28.56 11.30 -19.98
CA PRO A 34 27.76 10.15 -19.52
C PRO A 34 28.00 9.76 -18.05
N GLU A 35 29.13 10.15 -17.43
CA GLU A 35 29.39 9.86 -16.01
C GLU A 35 28.40 10.55 -15.08
N LEU A 36 27.72 11.61 -15.53
CA LEU A 36 26.68 12.31 -14.76
C LEU A 36 25.36 11.51 -14.67
N ILE A 37 25.13 10.57 -15.58
CA ILE A 37 23.83 9.87 -15.71
C ILE A 37 23.43 9.15 -14.41
N ASP A 38 24.33 8.38 -13.80
CA ASP A 38 24.03 7.65 -12.55
C ASP A 38 23.67 8.62 -11.41
N HIS A 39 24.33 9.78 -11.32
CA HIS A 39 24.05 10.83 -10.32
C HIS A 39 22.72 11.54 -10.58
N ILE A 40 22.35 11.71 -11.86
CA ILE A 40 21.03 12.24 -12.24
C ILE A 40 19.94 11.24 -11.88
N ILE A 41 20.14 9.95 -12.17
CA ILE A 41 19.19 8.86 -11.84
C ILE A 41 18.93 8.81 -10.32
N GLY A 42 19.93 9.02 -9.48
CA GLY A 42 19.78 9.12 -8.03
C GLY A 42 18.73 10.17 -7.58
N ASN A 43 18.58 11.25 -8.36
CA ASN A 43 17.60 12.31 -8.09
C ASN A 43 16.15 11.93 -8.47
N LEU A 44 15.93 10.83 -9.18
CA LEU A 44 14.59 10.29 -9.44
C LEU A 44 13.89 9.78 -8.17
N ALA A 45 14.66 9.49 -7.11
CA ALA A 45 14.14 9.05 -5.82
C ALA A 45 13.35 10.13 -5.07
N TYR A 46 13.61 11.39 -5.36
CA TYR A 46 13.06 12.51 -4.61
C TYR A 46 11.91 13.19 -5.37
N PRO A 47 10.69 13.27 -4.80
CA PRO A 47 9.52 13.84 -5.48
C PRO A 47 9.76 15.26 -6.02
N LYS A 48 10.50 16.09 -5.28
CA LYS A 48 10.79 17.50 -5.66
C LYS A 48 11.74 17.61 -6.85
N THR A 49 12.71 16.70 -7.01
CA THR A 49 13.71 16.75 -8.10
C THR A 49 13.45 15.77 -9.22
N ALA A 50 12.57 14.77 -9.04
CA ALA A 50 12.33 13.69 -10.00
C ALA A 50 11.91 14.19 -11.39
N MET A 51 11.11 15.26 -11.47
CA MET A 51 10.71 15.85 -12.75
C MET A 51 11.90 16.46 -13.47
N GLN A 52 12.73 17.25 -12.76
CA GLN A 52 13.90 17.88 -13.33
C GLN A 52 14.98 16.84 -13.71
N ALA A 53 15.12 15.75 -12.93
CA ALA A 53 16.01 14.64 -13.26
C ALA A 53 15.59 13.95 -14.56
N ARG A 54 14.29 13.69 -14.77
CA ARG A 54 13.77 13.13 -16.04
C ARG A 54 14.05 14.04 -17.23
N LEU A 55 13.88 15.35 -17.07
CA LEU A 55 14.19 16.32 -18.11
C LEU A 55 15.70 16.35 -18.42
N ALA A 56 16.54 16.25 -17.38
CA ALA A 56 17.98 16.22 -17.53
C ALA A 56 18.46 14.98 -18.31
N LEU A 57 17.88 13.80 -18.02
CA LEU A 57 18.18 12.56 -18.74
C LEU A 57 17.85 12.65 -20.24
N GLY A 58 16.80 13.40 -20.60
CA GLY A 58 16.46 13.66 -22.01
C GLY A 58 17.50 14.46 -22.79
N GLY A 59 18.51 15.01 -22.15
CA GLY A 59 19.66 15.69 -22.80
C GLY A 59 20.78 14.74 -23.24
N PHE A 60 20.71 13.45 -22.87
CA PHE A 60 21.72 12.44 -23.19
C PHE A 60 21.21 11.48 -24.27
N GLU A 61 22.14 10.73 -24.87
CA GLU A 61 21.82 9.70 -25.86
C GLU A 61 20.94 8.61 -25.21
N GLU A 62 19.79 8.30 -25.86
CA GLU A 62 18.75 7.44 -25.32
C GLU A 62 19.26 6.05 -24.93
N ASP A 63 20.05 5.40 -25.78
CA ASP A 63 20.57 4.06 -25.53
C ASP A 63 21.49 4.02 -24.30
N ILE A 64 22.28 5.07 -24.08
CA ILE A 64 23.16 5.17 -22.91
C ILE A 64 22.31 5.33 -21.64
N VAL A 65 21.28 6.17 -21.67
CA VAL A 65 20.38 6.37 -20.54
C VAL A 65 19.66 5.07 -20.20
N LEU A 66 19.05 4.41 -21.19
CA LEU A 66 18.32 3.16 -20.99
C LEU A 66 19.20 2.04 -20.42
N HIS A 67 20.45 1.95 -20.89
CA HIS A 67 21.43 1.00 -20.34
C HIS A 67 21.70 1.26 -18.84
N ASN A 68 21.89 2.51 -18.44
CA ASN A 68 22.11 2.85 -17.03
C ASN A 68 20.86 2.67 -16.17
N LEU A 69 19.67 2.95 -16.72
CA LEU A 69 18.39 2.69 -16.01
C LEU A 69 18.19 1.19 -15.77
N ASP A 70 18.45 0.33 -16.77
CA ASP A 70 18.37 -1.14 -16.65
C ASP A 70 19.32 -1.66 -15.56
N LYS A 71 20.60 -1.26 -15.64
CA LYS A 71 21.64 -1.62 -14.68
C LYS A 71 21.28 -1.26 -13.23
N LEU A 72 20.76 -0.06 -13.01
CA LEU A 72 20.43 0.43 -11.66
C LEU A 72 19.09 -0.10 -11.14
N LEU A 73 18.10 -0.37 -12.00
CA LEU A 73 16.81 -0.92 -11.61
C LEU A 73 16.94 -2.29 -10.95
N PHE A 74 17.84 -3.16 -11.50
CA PHE A 74 18.02 -4.53 -11.04
C PHE A 74 19.29 -4.75 -10.20
N LYS A 75 19.94 -3.67 -9.81
CA LYS A 75 21.08 -3.75 -8.88
C LYS A 75 20.58 -4.22 -7.51
N GLU A 76 21.26 -5.20 -6.88
CA GLU A 76 20.85 -5.84 -5.62
C GLU A 76 20.66 -4.84 -4.48
N ASP A 77 21.54 -3.81 -4.39
CA ASP A 77 21.49 -2.77 -3.36
C ASP A 77 20.65 -1.53 -3.77
N SER A 78 19.91 -1.59 -4.88
CA SER A 78 19.14 -0.42 -5.34
C SER A 78 17.98 -0.13 -4.40
N GLU A 79 17.96 1.09 -3.87
CA GLU A 79 16.93 1.53 -2.93
C GLU A 79 15.55 1.61 -3.60
N PHE A 80 14.51 1.27 -2.85
CA PHE A 80 13.12 1.29 -3.33
C PHE A 80 12.70 2.62 -4.00
N PRO A 81 13.02 3.82 -3.46
CA PRO A 81 12.65 5.08 -4.11
C PRO A 81 13.33 5.28 -5.47
N ILE A 82 14.58 4.84 -5.62
CA ILE A 82 15.32 4.91 -6.89
C ILE A 82 14.67 4.00 -7.92
N ARG A 83 14.38 2.75 -7.56
CA ARG A 83 13.70 1.78 -8.43
C ARG A 83 12.36 2.32 -8.93
N MET A 84 11.54 2.89 -8.05
CA MET A 84 10.27 3.53 -8.40
C MET A 84 10.47 4.72 -9.34
N GLY A 85 11.49 5.54 -9.09
CA GLY A 85 11.87 6.67 -9.94
C GLY A 85 12.26 6.24 -11.34
N ILE A 86 13.07 5.18 -11.46
CA ILE A 86 13.51 4.58 -12.74
C ILE A 86 12.30 4.05 -13.53
N ILE A 87 11.43 3.25 -12.91
CA ILE A 87 10.24 2.68 -13.55
C ILE A 87 9.34 3.80 -14.11
N ARG A 88 9.16 4.89 -13.37
CA ARG A 88 8.41 6.07 -13.82
C ARG A 88 9.12 6.84 -14.91
N CYS A 89 10.46 6.86 -14.91
CA CYS A 89 11.25 7.51 -15.93
C CYS A 89 11.14 6.79 -17.27
N LEU A 90 11.10 5.45 -17.27
CA LEU A 90 10.98 4.63 -18.48
C LEU A 90 9.73 4.95 -19.31
N LYS A 91 8.67 5.52 -18.71
CA LYS A 91 7.45 5.96 -19.44
C LYS A 91 7.69 7.02 -20.50
N GLN A 92 8.75 7.80 -20.40
CA GLN A 92 9.05 8.85 -21.37
C GLN A 92 9.73 8.30 -22.64
N TYR A 93 10.31 7.10 -22.57
CA TYR A 93 10.97 6.44 -23.69
C TYR A 93 10.00 5.44 -24.33
N GLN A 94 9.41 5.81 -25.46
CA GLN A 94 8.42 4.98 -26.16
C GLN A 94 9.11 4.10 -27.20
N VAL A 95 9.97 3.21 -26.73
CA VAL A 95 10.82 2.32 -27.54
C VAL A 95 10.80 0.89 -27.01
N GLU A 96 11.20 -0.07 -27.85
CA GLU A 96 11.23 -1.49 -27.54
C GLU A 96 12.11 -1.80 -26.30
N ASN A 97 13.26 -1.15 -26.20
CA ASN A 97 14.17 -1.32 -25.07
C ASN A 97 13.50 -1.01 -23.72
N SER A 98 12.62 0.01 -23.67
CA SER A 98 11.87 0.34 -22.45
C SER A 98 10.87 -0.75 -22.06
N LEU A 99 10.20 -1.37 -23.05
CA LEU A 99 9.32 -2.51 -22.80
C LEU A 99 10.11 -3.71 -22.26
N ASN A 100 11.26 -4.02 -22.86
CA ASN A 100 12.12 -5.13 -22.44
C ASN A 100 12.69 -4.94 -21.02
N ILE A 101 13.06 -3.71 -20.66
CA ILE A 101 13.52 -3.39 -19.29
C ILE A 101 12.35 -3.56 -18.30
N LEU A 102 11.18 -3.01 -18.61
CA LEU A 102 10.02 -3.09 -17.74
C LEU A 102 9.52 -4.53 -17.54
N GLN A 103 9.57 -5.35 -18.60
CA GLN A 103 9.16 -6.75 -18.55
C GLN A 103 9.92 -7.56 -17.48
N LYS A 104 11.24 -7.36 -17.35
CA LYS A 104 12.04 -8.01 -16.30
C LYS A 104 11.48 -7.73 -14.91
N GLY A 105 10.85 -6.56 -14.71
CA GLY A 105 10.22 -6.17 -13.44
C GLY A 105 8.90 -6.87 -13.14
N LEU A 106 8.34 -7.68 -14.04
CA LEU A 106 7.12 -8.48 -13.79
C LEU A 106 7.38 -9.66 -12.84
N ASN A 107 8.63 -10.07 -12.67
CA ASN A 107 9.03 -11.11 -11.71
C ASN A 107 9.18 -10.61 -10.27
N GLU A 108 8.86 -9.33 -10.01
CA GLU A 108 9.00 -8.72 -8.70
C GLU A 108 7.99 -9.24 -7.68
N ASN A 109 8.48 -9.47 -6.45
CA ASN A 109 7.65 -9.90 -5.34
C ASN A 109 6.89 -8.76 -4.68
N TYR A 110 7.43 -7.52 -4.76
CA TYR A 110 6.81 -6.33 -4.18
C TYR A 110 5.68 -5.81 -5.07
N LEU A 111 4.42 -5.95 -4.60
CA LEU A 111 3.24 -5.57 -5.38
C LEU A 111 3.22 -4.11 -5.81
N ILE A 112 3.82 -3.21 -5.03
CA ILE A 112 3.91 -1.78 -5.38
C ILE A 112 4.78 -1.59 -6.62
N ILE A 113 5.92 -2.29 -6.70
CA ILE A 113 6.81 -2.26 -7.87
C ILE A 113 6.11 -2.91 -9.06
N LEU A 114 5.54 -4.10 -8.89
CA LEU A 114 4.83 -4.82 -9.93
C LEU A 114 3.69 -3.99 -10.53
N ARG A 115 2.91 -3.29 -9.70
CA ARG A 115 1.88 -2.35 -10.13
C ARG A 115 2.43 -1.20 -10.96
N GLU A 116 3.52 -0.58 -10.53
CA GLU A 116 4.13 0.55 -11.25
C GLU A 116 4.75 0.10 -12.57
N VAL A 117 5.40 -1.07 -12.61
CA VAL A 117 5.89 -1.72 -13.83
C VAL A 117 4.75 -1.92 -14.83
N THR A 118 3.64 -2.54 -14.39
CA THR A 118 2.47 -2.78 -15.23
C THR A 118 1.88 -1.48 -15.79
N ASN A 119 1.74 -0.45 -14.95
CA ASN A 119 1.26 0.87 -15.40
C ASN A 119 2.21 1.51 -16.41
N SER A 120 3.51 1.29 -16.26
CA SER A 120 4.54 1.82 -17.16
C SER A 120 4.52 1.08 -18.49
N LEU A 121 4.36 -0.26 -18.48
CA LEU A 121 4.19 -1.06 -19.69
C LEU A 121 3.01 -0.59 -20.54
N ILE A 122 1.83 -0.39 -19.93
CA ILE A 122 0.65 0.15 -20.64
C ILE A 122 0.94 1.54 -21.21
N SER A 123 1.62 2.39 -20.44
CA SER A 123 1.93 3.75 -20.90
C SER A 123 2.86 3.75 -22.10
N VAL A 124 3.91 2.93 -22.08
CA VAL A 124 4.85 2.81 -23.21
C VAL A 124 4.17 2.17 -24.43
N SER A 125 3.37 1.11 -24.23
CA SER A 125 2.66 0.40 -25.31
C SER A 125 1.63 1.26 -26.05
N ARG A 126 1.16 2.34 -25.43
CA ARG A 126 0.28 3.31 -26.13
C ARG A 126 0.99 4.09 -27.22
N GLY A 127 2.27 4.39 -27.05
CA GLY A 127 3.09 5.11 -28.02
C GLY A 127 3.92 4.19 -28.90
N TYR A 128 4.32 3.05 -28.37
CA TYR A 128 5.09 2.02 -29.07
C TYR A 128 4.35 0.67 -28.94
N PRO A 129 3.62 0.23 -29.99
CA PRO A 129 2.87 -1.01 -29.94
C PRO A 129 3.79 -2.22 -29.68
N ALA A 130 3.43 -3.03 -28.71
CA ALA A 130 4.15 -4.24 -28.36
C ALA A 130 4.12 -5.25 -29.51
N SER A 131 5.25 -5.91 -29.77
CA SER A 131 5.34 -6.98 -30.77
C SER A 131 4.57 -8.23 -30.32
N THR A 132 4.19 -9.09 -31.26
CA THR A 132 3.53 -10.36 -30.95
C THR A 132 4.42 -11.26 -30.07
N GLU A 133 5.73 -11.19 -30.24
CA GLU A 133 6.69 -11.95 -29.45
C GLU A 133 6.74 -11.44 -28.00
N PHE A 134 6.80 -10.14 -27.84
CA PHE A 134 6.72 -9.50 -26.51
C PHE A 134 5.41 -9.87 -25.78
N ILE A 135 4.26 -9.86 -26.47
CA ILE A 135 2.97 -10.26 -25.86
C ILE A 135 3.01 -11.69 -25.37
N LYS A 136 3.60 -12.63 -26.14
CA LYS A 136 3.73 -14.03 -25.68
C LYS A 136 4.58 -14.16 -24.41
N GLU A 137 5.63 -13.37 -24.29
CA GLU A 137 6.45 -13.36 -23.06
C GLU A 137 5.67 -12.77 -21.86
N ILE A 138 4.83 -11.77 -22.08
CA ILE A 138 3.91 -11.25 -21.05
C ILE A 138 2.91 -12.33 -20.61
N GLU A 139 2.42 -13.16 -21.54
CA GLU A 139 1.51 -14.27 -21.21
C GLU A 139 2.15 -15.28 -20.23
N LEU A 140 3.46 -15.56 -20.36
CA LEU A 140 4.18 -16.40 -19.40
C LEU A 140 4.28 -15.76 -18.01
N ASN A 141 4.43 -14.44 -17.95
CA ASN A 141 4.40 -13.72 -16.67
C ASN A 141 3.02 -13.72 -16.02
N LEU A 142 1.94 -13.77 -16.81
CA LEU A 142 0.58 -13.91 -16.29
C LEU A 142 0.39 -15.21 -15.51
N ASP A 143 1.00 -16.31 -15.96
CA ASP A 143 0.93 -17.60 -15.27
C ASP A 143 1.52 -17.51 -13.85
N HIS A 144 2.67 -16.85 -13.68
CA HIS A 144 3.27 -16.62 -12.37
C HIS A 144 2.41 -15.75 -11.47
N ILE A 145 1.79 -14.71 -12.02
CA ILE A 145 0.90 -13.83 -11.27
C ILE A 145 -0.38 -14.60 -10.89
N ALA A 146 -0.94 -15.38 -11.81
CA ALA A 146 -2.10 -16.24 -11.55
C ALA A 146 -1.79 -17.23 -10.42
N GLN A 147 -0.66 -17.94 -10.47
CA GLN A 147 -0.22 -18.86 -9.41
C GLN A 147 -0.22 -18.18 -8.04
N ARG A 148 0.28 -16.95 -7.96
CA ARG A 148 0.26 -16.16 -6.69
C ARG A 148 -1.17 -15.87 -6.23
N VAL A 149 -2.10 -15.57 -7.15
CA VAL A 149 -3.52 -15.33 -6.80
C VAL A 149 -4.16 -16.61 -6.31
N TYR A 150 -3.99 -17.73 -7.02
CA TYR A 150 -4.48 -19.05 -6.61
C TYR A 150 -3.98 -19.40 -5.20
N GLN A 151 -2.69 -19.21 -4.93
CA GLN A 151 -2.11 -19.46 -3.61
C GLN A 151 -2.76 -18.60 -2.51
N LEU A 152 -3.03 -17.34 -2.79
CA LEU A 152 -3.66 -16.42 -1.83
C LEU A 152 -5.15 -16.76 -1.62
N VAL A 153 -5.86 -17.14 -2.67
CA VAL A 153 -7.28 -17.58 -2.57
C VAL A 153 -7.38 -18.85 -1.74
N LEU A 154 -6.52 -19.83 -1.98
CA LEU A 154 -6.45 -21.05 -1.16
C LEU A 154 -6.13 -20.73 0.30
N PHE A 155 -5.19 -19.82 0.54
CA PHE A 155 -4.87 -19.38 1.90
C PHE A 155 -6.08 -18.69 2.57
N LEU A 156 -6.76 -17.81 1.85
CA LEU A 156 -7.97 -17.14 2.36
C LEU A 156 -9.06 -18.14 2.75
N ASN A 157 -9.21 -19.20 1.95
CA ASN A 157 -10.22 -20.25 2.18
C ASN A 157 -9.88 -21.17 3.36
N CYS A 158 -8.58 -21.35 3.66
CA CYS A 158 -8.11 -22.16 4.79
C CYS A 158 -8.02 -21.39 6.11
N LEU A 159 -8.24 -20.06 6.10
CA LEU A 159 -8.17 -19.25 7.32
C LEU A 159 -9.22 -19.70 8.33
N PRO A 160 -8.84 -19.95 9.59
CA PRO A 160 -9.79 -20.21 10.66
C PRO A 160 -10.81 -19.07 10.81
N ASP A 161 -12.01 -19.41 11.23
CA ASP A 161 -13.02 -18.41 11.62
C ASP A 161 -12.71 -17.89 13.03
N ASP A 162 -11.67 -17.08 13.12
CA ASP A 162 -11.08 -16.52 14.34
C ASP A 162 -10.78 -15.04 14.11
N ASP A 163 -11.18 -14.20 15.05
CA ASP A 163 -10.94 -12.74 15.02
C ASP A 163 -9.45 -12.40 14.93
N ASN A 164 -8.56 -13.27 15.43
CA ASN A 164 -7.11 -13.10 15.31
C ASN A 164 -6.63 -13.16 13.85
N CYS A 165 -7.41 -13.74 12.93
CA CYS A 165 -7.13 -13.80 11.49
C CYS A 165 -7.52 -12.52 10.74
N PHE A 166 -8.16 -11.53 11.40
CA PHE A 166 -8.70 -10.35 10.74
C PHE A 166 -7.68 -9.60 9.87
N LEU A 167 -6.49 -9.30 10.41
CA LEU A 167 -5.44 -8.59 9.66
C LEU A 167 -4.87 -9.44 8.52
N ILE A 168 -4.78 -10.76 8.70
CA ILE A 168 -4.32 -11.69 7.68
C ILE A 168 -5.34 -11.71 6.53
N ARG A 169 -6.62 -11.88 6.84
CA ARG A 169 -7.72 -11.86 5.89
C ARG A 169 -7.79 -10.56 5.10
N ASP A 170 -7.67 -9.41 5.77
CA ASP A 170 -7.65 -8.08 5.15
C ASP A 170 -6.48 -7.94 4.17
N HIS A 171 -5.29 -8.34 4.60
CA HIS A 171 -4.09 -8.22 3.77
C HIS A 171 -4.15 -9.13 2.54
N ILE A 172 -4.51 -10.40 2.70
CA ILE A 172 -4.67 -11.35 1.60
C ILE A 172 -5.71 -10.84 0.60
N SER A 173 -6.89 -10.42 1.08
CA SER A 173 -7.96 -9.89 0.22
C SER A 173 -7.51 -8.65 -0.56
N SER A 174 -6.72 -7.77 0.07
CA SER A 174 -6.11 -6.62 -0.59
C SER A 174 -5.12 -7.03 -1.69
N ASP A 175 -4.25 -8.00 -1.41
CA ASP A 175 -3.24 -8.48 -2.35
C ASP A 175 -3.88 -9.20 -3.55
N ILE A 176 -4.91 -10.02 -3.33
CA ILE A 176 -5.71 -10.65 -4.39
C ILE A 176 -6.26 -9.59 -5.35
N LYS A 177 -6.95 -8.57 -4.82
CA LYS A 177 -7.51 -7.47 -5.63
C LYS A 177 -6.44 -6.73 -6.44
N LYS A 178 -5.28 -6.48 -5.86
CA LYS A 178 -4.14 -5.83 -6.54
C LYS A 178 -3.60 -6.70 -7.68
N LEU A 179 -3.43 -8.00 -7.44
CA LEU A 179 -2.92 -8.94 -8.44
C LEU A 179 -3.90 -9.16 -9.60
N ILE A 180 -5.20 -9.35 -9.33
CA ILE A 180 -6.23 -9.44 -10.38
C ILE A 180 -6.23 -8.18 -11.25
N ARG A 181 -6.11 -7.01 -10.63
CA ARG A 181 -5.98 -5.74 -11.36
C ARG A 181 -4.76 -5.72 -12.30
N ILE A 182 -3.63 -6.25 -11.83
CA ILE A 182 -2.42 -6.38 -12.63
C ILE A 182 -2.63 -7.36 -13.79
N MET A 183 -3.23 -8.52 -13.54
CA MET A 183 -3.54 -9.51 -14.57
C MET A 183 -4.44 -8.92 -15.67
N LEU A 184 -5.52 -8.25 -15.31
CA LEU A 184 -6.40 -7.60 -16.27
C LEU A 184 -5.68 -6.55 -17.13
N LYS A 185 -4.79 -5.76 -16.52
CA LYS A 185 -3.98 -4.77 -17.23
C LYS A 185 -2.99 -5.40 -18.21
N LEU A 186 -2.33 -6.48 -17.80
CA LEU A 186 -1.39 -7.19 -18.67
C LEU A 186 -2.10 -7.89 -19.83
N GLY A 187 -3.29 -8.46 -19.58
CA GLY A 187 -4.07 -9.16 -20.62
C GLY A 187 -4.53 -8.26 -21.77
N VAL A 188 -4.64 -6.94 -21.55
CA VAL A 188 -5.04 -5.98 -22.61
C VAL A 188 -3.87 -5.24 -23.24
N LEU A 189 -2.63 -5.66 -23.00
CA LEU A 189 -1.44 -4.96 -23.56
C LEU A 189 -1.38 -4.95 -25.08
N HIS A 190 -2.03 -5.92 -25.77
CA HIS A 190 -2.15 -5.94 -27.22
C HIS A 190 -3.08 -4.84 -27.74
N ASP A 191 -4.04 -4.36 -26.94
CA ASP A 191 -4.86 -3.19 -27.20
C ASP A 191 -4.87 -2.22 -26.00
N PRO A 192 -3.80 -1.43 -25.81
CA PRO A 192 -3.64 -0.55 -24.67
C PRO A 192 -4.61 0.63 -24.66
N LYS A 193 -5.49 0.77 -25.67
CA LYS A 193 -6.58 1.75 -25.72
C LYS A 193 -7.84 1.27 -25.01
N THR A 194 -7.95 -0.03 -24.73
CA THR A 194 -9.07 -0.59 -23.96
C THR A 194 -9.23 0.17 -22.64
N PRO A 195 -10.45 0.61 -22.28
CA PRO A 195 -10.70 1.38 -21.05
C PRO A 195 -10.66 0.45 -19.80
N ILE A 196 -9.54 -0.22 -19.59
CA ILE A 196 -9.37 -1.29 -18.60
C ILE A 196 -9.70 -0.83 -17.17
N GLU A 197 -9.48 0.44 -16.82
CA GLU A 197 -9.79 0.95 -15.48
C GLU A 197 -11.29 0.88 -15.15
N THR A 198 -12.17 0.99 -16.16
CA THR A 198 -13.62 0.81 -16.01
C THR A 198 -13.95 -0.63 -15.60
N TYR A 199 -13.39 -1.60 -16.32
CA TYR A 199 -13.58 -3.02 -16.01
C TYR A 199 -13.02 -3.41 -14.65
N ILE A 200 -11.86 -2.85 -14.28
CA ILE A 200 -11.27 -3.04 -12.94
C ILE A 200 -12.19 -2.50 -11.84
N GLN A 201 -12.90 -1.39 -12.09
CA GLN A 201 -13.88 -0.87 -11.13
C GLN A 201 -15.09 -1.80 -11.00
N TYR A 202 -15.54 -2.46 -12.09
CA TYR A 202 -16.62 -3.44 -12.03
C TYR A 202 -16.24 -4.62 -11.12
N VAL A 203 -15.02 -5.18 -11.30
CA VAL A 203 -14.49 -6.24 -10.43
C VAL A 203 -14.36 -5.77 -8.97
N ALA A 204 -13.85 -4.55 -8.76
CA ALA A 204 -13.65 -4.00 -7.41
C ALA A 204 -14.96 -3.78 -6.63
N ASN A 205 -16.04 -3.44 -7.34
CA ASN A 205 -17.35 -3.20 -6.74
C ASN A 205 -18.19 -4.48 -6.64
N GLN A 206 -17.76 -5.58 -7.27
CA GLN A 206 -18.50 -6.86 -7.36
C GLN A 206 -19.95 -6.65 -7.80
N ASP A 207 -20.15 -5.79 -8.80
CA ASP A 207 -21.48 -5.46 -9.32
C ASP A 207 -21.99 -6.57 -10.23
N PRO A 208 -23.04 -7.33 -9.84
CA PRO A 208 -23.51 -8.48 -10.60
C PRO A 208 -24.00 -8.13 -12.02
N GLU A 209 -24.48 -6.88 -12.22
CA GLU A 209 -24.94 -6.44 -13.54
C GLU A 209 -23.79 -6.12 -14.50
N LEU A 210 -22.63 -5.77 -13.95
CA LEU A 210 -21.46 -5.35 -14.74
C LEU A 210 -20.40 -6.44 -14.90
N MET A 211 -20.41 -7.47 -14.05
CA MET A 211 -19.49 -8.61 -14.13
C MET A 211 -19.49 -9.33 -15.48
N PRO A 212 -20.65 -9.57 -16.16
CA PRO A 212 -20.65 -10.20 -17.48
C PRO A 212 -19.79 -9.49 -18.52
N TYR A 213 -19.68 -8.14 -18.45
CA TYR A 213 -18.82 -7.37 -19.35
C TYR A 213 -17.33 -7.62 -19.11
N VAL A 214 -16.94 -7.85 -17.85
CA VAL A 214 -15.55 -8.21 -17.50
C VAL A 214 -15.21 -9.59 -18.02
N LEU A 215 -16.13 -10.55 -17.86
CA LEU A 215 -15.96 -11.91 -18.34
C LEU A 215 -15.86 -11.94 -19.87
N GLU A 216 -16.70 -11.17 -20.58
CA GLU A 216 -16.63 -11.01 -22.04
C GLU A 216 -15.30 -10.38 -22.47
N LEU A 217 -14.80 -9.36 -21.76
CA LEU A 217 -13.48 -8.80 -22.03
C LEU A 217 -12.39 -9.87 -21.93
N VAL A 218 -12.36 -10.65 -20.87
CA VAL A 218 -11.37 -11.73 -20.70
C VAL A 218 -11.52 -12.81 -21.76
N ASP A 219 -12.77 -13.18 -22.10
CA ASP A 219 -13.06 -14.19 -23.14
C ASP A 219 -12.58 -13.76 -24.53
N THR A 220 -12.68 -12.48 -24.84
CA THR A 220 -12.33 -11.95 -26.16
C THR A 220 -10.88 -11.51 -26.31
N THR A 221 -10.22 -11.14 -25.19
CA THR A 221 -8.90 -10.55 -25.25
C THR A 221 -7.78 -11.47 -24.79
N PHE A 222 -8.04 -12.43 -23.90
CA PHE A 222 -6.99 -13.31 -23.37
C PHE A 222 -6.79 -14.53 -24.25
N SER A 223 -5.55 -15.06 -24.29
CA SER A 223 -5.30 -16.37 -24.91
C SER A 223 -6.11 -17.47 -24.21
N GLN A 224 -6.33 -18.58 -24.90
CA GLN A 224 -7.09 -19.70 -24.33
C GLN A 224 -6.51 -20.21 -23.01
N ALA A 225 -5.17 -20.23 -22.88
CA ALA A 225 -4.48 -20.63 -21.65
C ALA A 225 -4.75 -19.64 -20.53
N ASN A 226 -4.46 -18.34 -20.74
CA ASN A 226 -4.62 -17.28 -19.74
C ASN A 226 -6.08 -17.08 -19.34
N ARG A 227 -7.03 -17.27 -20.25
CA ARG A 227 -8.46 -17.22 -19.96
C ARG A 227 -8.85 -18.29 -18.94
N LYS A 228 -8.43 -19.55 -19.13
CA LYS A 228 -8.69 -20.64 -18.18
C LYS A 228 -8.18 -20.34 -16.78
N LEU A 229 -7.03 -19.67 -16.67
CA LEU A 229 -6.44 -19.29 -15.39
C LEU A 229 -7.12 -18.06 -14.75
N THR A 230 -7.61 -17.14 -15.56
CA THR A 230 -8.09 -15.83 -15.08
C THR A 230 -9.58 -15.84 -14.74
N MET A 231 -10.41 -16.57 -15.50
CA MET A 231 -11.86 -16.61 -15.31
C MET A 231 -12.29 -16.99 -13.88
N PRO A 232 -11.76 -18.07 -13.27
CA PRO A 232 -12.12 -18.46 -11.91
C PRO A 232 -11.74 -17.43 -10.83
N LEU A 233 -10.81 -16.53 -11.15
CA LEU A 233 -10.32 -15.51 -10.21
C LEU A 233 -11.12 -14.20 -10.27
N ILE A 234 -11.85 -13.94 -11.33
CA ILE A 234 -12.62 -12.70 -11.50
C ILE A 234 -13.92 -12.76 -10.69
N ASP A 235 -14.65 -13.85 -10.82
CA ASP A 235 -15.82 -14.14 -9.99
C ASP A 235 -15.46 -15.32 -9.08
N ILE A 236 -14.66 -15.06 -8.04
CA ILE A 236 -13.94 -16.08 -7.27
C ILE A 236 -14.84 -17.29 -6.96
N ASP A 237 -14.77 -18.29 -7.82
CA ASP A 237 -15.36 -19.61 -7.59
C ASP A 237 -14.31 -20.50 -6.91
N ILE A 238 -14.54 -20.78 -5.61
CA ILE A 238 -13.59 -21.56 -4.80
C ILE A 238 -13.42 -22.98 -5.35
N ASP A 239 -14.49 -23.61 -5.84
CA ASP A 239 -14.41 -24.98 -6.36
C ASP A 239 -13.59 -25.02 -7.66
N GLU A 240 -13.76 -24.02 -8.55
CA GLU A 240 -12.95 -23.90 -9.75
C GLU A 240 -11.48 -23.53 -9.42
N VAL A 241 -11.23 -22.70 -8.42
CA VAL A 241 -9.87 -22.40 -7.95
C VAL A 241 -9.22 -23.64 -7.35
N ILE A 242 -9.95 -24.44 -6.58
CA ILE A 242 -9.44 -25.73 -6.06
C ILE A 242 -9.15 -26.71 -7.20
N ALA A 243 -10.03 -26.80 -8.19
CA ALA A 243 -9.79 -27.60 -9.40
C ALA A 243 -8.57 -27.10 -10.19
N GLY A 244 -8.34 -25.81 -10.19
CA GLY A 244 -7.19 -25.16 -10.85
C GLY A 244 -5.82 -25.52 -10.27
N LYS A 245 -5.74 -26.26 -9.15
CA LYS A 245 -4.47 -26.82 -8.64
C LYS A 245 -3.73 -27.65 -9.70
N GLU A 246 -4.44 -28.28 -10.61
CA GLU A 246 -3.86 -29.08 -11.69
C GLU A 246 -3.00 -28.25 -12.66
N PHE A 247 -3.16 -26.93 -12.67
CA PHE A 247 -2.33 -26.03 -13.49
C PHE A 247 -0.96 -25.71 -12.85
N PHE A 248 -0.80 -25.98 -11.54
CA PHE A 248 0.38 -25.58 -10.79
C PHE A 248 0.86 -26.71 -9.88
N ASP A 249 2.09 -27.18 -10.08
CA ASP A 249 2.65 -28.35 -9.40
C ASP A 249 2.97 -28.13 -7.90
N GLU A 250 3.02 -26.88 -7.42
CA GLU A 250 3.56 -26.54 -6.09
C GLU A 250 2.67 -25.58 -5.29
N LEU A 251 1.34 -25.76 -5.28
CA LEU A 251 0.48 -24.96 -4.41
C LEU A 251 0.37 -25.57 -3.00
N LEU A 252 0.70 -24.75 -1.98
CA LEU A 252 0.43 -25.11 -0.59
C LEU A 252 -1.06 -25.02 -0.31
N VAL A 253 -1.60 -25.97 0.46
CA VAL A 253 -3.04 -26.07 0.72
C VAL A 253 -3.37 -26.15 2.21
N GLU A 254 -2.40 -26.52 3.05
CA GLU A 254 -2.58 -26.61 4.49
C GLU A 254 -2.29 -25.26 5.13
N PHE A 255 -3.16 -24.84 6.03
CA PHE A 255 -3.03 -23.54 6.70
C PHE A 255 -1.67 -23.36 7.40
N ASP A 256 -1.19 -24.39 8.08
CA ASP A 256 0.06 -24.34 8.82
C ASP A 256 1.29 -24.10 7.92
N ASP A 257 1.32 -24.73 6.75
CA ASP A 257 2.40 -24.55 5.78
C ASP A 257 2.31 -23.15 5.15
N LEU A 258 1.09 -22.70 4.85
CA LEU A 258 0.84 -21.39 4.28
C LEU A 258 1.24 -20.25 5.21
N ILE A 259 0.87 -20.33 6.50
CA ILE A 259 1.22 -19.29 7.47
C ILE A 259 2.74 -19.23 7.72
N LEU A 260 3.41 -20.39 7.78
CA LEU A 260 4.86 -20.46 7.94
C LEU A 260 5.58 -19.91 6.70
N PHE A 261 5.16 -20.30 5.49
CA PHE A 261 5.69 -19.74 4.25
C PHE A 261 5.55 -18.21 4.23
N TRP A 262 4.40 -17.71 4.68
CA TRP A 262 4.10 -16.29 4.69
C TRP A 262 4.94 -15.50 5.70
N ILE A 263 5.17 -16.06 6.91
CA ILE A 263 6.00 -15.48 7.95
C ILE A 263 7.48 -15.44 7.54
N HIS A 264 7.97 -16.48 6.88
CA HIS A 264 9.36 -16.55 6.41
C HIS A 264 9.64 -15.71 5.17
N GLY A 265 8.63 -15.11 4.57
CA GLY A 265 8.77 -14.17 3.46
C GLY A 265 9.45 -12.87 3.91
N ALA A 266 10.08 -12.16 2.95
CA ALA A 266 10.82 -10.92 3.24
C ALA A 266 9.93 -9.70 3.63
N HIS A 267 8.61 -9.87 3.76
CA HIS A 267 7.68 -8.75 3.97
C HIS A 267 7.39 -8.53 5.45
N LYS A 268 8.01 -7.51 6.03
CA LYS A 268 7.96 -7.19 7.48
C LYS A 268 6.56 -7.17 8.08
N TRP A 269 5.57 -6.63 7.36
CA TRP A 269 4.18 -6.59 7.82
C TRP A 269 3.55 -7.99 7.86
N LYS A 270 3.74 -8.81 6.82
CA LYS A 270 3.21 -10.18 6.77
C LYS A 270 3.77 -11.02 7.93
N THR A 271 5.07 -10.92 8.17
CA THR A 271 5.72 -11.57 9.30
C THR A 271 5.10 -11.13 10.63
N ALA A 272 4.89 -9.83 10.83
CA ALA A 272 4.36 -9.31 12.08
C ALA A 272 2.92 -9.78 12.35
N ILE A 273 2.02 -9.70 11.36
CA ILE A 273 0.62 -10.14 11.55
C ILE A 273 0.49 -11.66 11.66
N GLY A 274 1.33 -12.43 10.96
CA GLY A 274 1.38 -13.87 11.10
C GLY A 274 1.86 -14.30 12.48
N LEU A 275 2.93 -13.71 13.00
CA LEU A 275 3.42 -13.94 14.38
C LEU A 275 2.38 -13.51 15.41
N ASN A 276 1.70 -12.36 15.22
CA ASN A 276 0.63 -11.92 16.10
C ASN A 276 -0.50 -12.96 16.18
N TYR A 277 -0.90 -13.53 15.05
CA TYR A 277 -1.89 -14.60 15.00
C TYR A 277 -1.41 -15.83 15.81
N ILE A 278 -0.21 -16.33 15.52
CA ILE A 278 0.34 -17.54 16.19
C ILE A 278 0.38 -17.35 17.70
N ILE A 279 0.81 -16.19 18.17
CA ILE A 279 0.92 -15.87 19.60
C ILE A 279 -0.46 -15.74 20.25
N LYS A 280 -1.37 -14.95 19.65
CA LYS A 280 -2.71 -14.72 20.22
C LYS A 280 -3.59 -15.97 20.19
N SER A 281 -3.44 -16.82 19.18
CA SER A 281 -4.14 -18.09 19.08
C SER A 281 -3.42 -19.24 19.82
N ASN A 282 -2.32 -18.94 20.57
CA ASN A 282 -1.55 -19.89 21.37
C ASN A 282 -1.08 -21.14 20.59
N ARG A 283 -0.71 -20.97 19.31
CA ARG A 283 -0.24 -22.03 18.41
C ARG A 283 1.25 -22.32 18.68
N GLN A 284 1.54 -22.95 19.82
CA GLN A 284 2.91 -23.35 20.21
C GLN A 284 3.54 -24.31 19.19
N ASP A 285 2.73 -25.19 18.61
CA ASP A 285 3.11 -26.12 17.55
C ASP A 285 3.68 -25.43 16.31
N LEU A 286 3.19 -24.23 15.98
CA LEU A 286 3.71 -23.43 14.89
C LEU A 286 4.96 -22.64 15.29
N LEU A 287 5.03 -22.15 16.54
CA LEU A 287 6.23 -21.46 17.04
C LEU A 287 7.48 -22.34 16.99
N GLU A 288 7.34 -23.66 17.25
CA GLU A 288 8.44 -24.64 17.16
C GLU A 288 8.96 -24.82 15.72
N LYS A 289 8.11 -24.57 14.72
CA LYS A 289 8.45 -24.73 13.30
C LYS A 289 9.04 -23.45 12.68
N ILE A 290 9.07 -22.32 13.40
CA ILE A 290 9.59 -21.06 12.86
C ILE A 290 11.11 -21.11 12.74
N ASP A 291 11.60 -20.83 11.53
CA ASP A 291 13.01 -20.55 11.26
C ASP A 291 13.31 -19.08 11.64
N TRP A 292 13.75 -18.90 12.90
CA TRP A 292 14.01 -17.57 13.45
C TRP A 292 15.19 -16.83 12.79
N ASP A 293 16.01 -17.51 12.01
CA ASP A 293 17.12 -16.86 11.30
C ASP A 293 16.62 -16.13 10.04
N LYS A 294 15.46 -16.52 9.53
CA LYS A 294 14.79 -15.80 8.44
C LYS A 294 14.00 -14.58 8.92
N ILE A 295 13.73 -14.47 10.21
CA ILE A 295 12.93 -13.38 10.75
C ILE A 295 13.81 -12.14 11.00
N GLN A 296 13.54 -11.07 10.26
CA GLN A 296 14.16 -9.77 10.52
C GLN A 296 13.43 -9.08 11.67
N ASN A 297 14.17 -8.69 12.70
CA ASN A 297 13.60 -7.93 13.78
C ASN A 297 13.18 -6.52 13.30
N THR A 298 11.97 -6.10 13.67
CA THR A 298 11.37 -4.83 13.28
C THR A 298 10.64 -4.24 14.47
N ILE A 299 10.33 -2.94 14.41
CA ILE A 299 9.54 -2.28 15.45
C ILE A 299 8.22 -3.00 15.74
N PHE A 300 7.56 -3.57 14.72
CA PHE A 300 6.32 -4.34 14.90
C PHE A 300 6.54 -5.62 15.74
N ILE A 301 7.64 -6.31 15.49
CA ILE A 301 8.01 -7.55 16.16
C ILE A 301 8.50 -7.26 17.57
N ASP A 302 9.32 -6.20 17.76
CA ASP A 302 9.75 -5.74 19.07
C ASP A 302 8.56 -5.41 19.97
N GLN A 303 7.59 -4.63 19.47
CA GLN A 303 6.37 -4.29 20.19
C GLN A 303 5.50 -5.51 20.48
N LEU A 304 5.36 -6.42 19.52
CA LEU A 304 4.60 -7.65 19.70
C LEU A 304 5.17 -8.48 20.84
N PHE A 305 6.49 -8.69 20.85
CA PHE A 305 7.13 -9.54 21.86
C PHE A 305 7.22 -8.88 23.24
N SER A 306 7.32 -7.55 23.31
CA SER A 306 7.32 -6.81 24.58
C SER A 306 5.99 -6.97 25.34
N ARG A 307 4.89 -7.19 24.62
CA ARG A 307 3.52 -7.22 25.14
C ARG A 307 2.89 -8.61 25.23
N ILE A 308 3.68 -9.67 25.06
CA ILE A 308 3.16 -11.03 25.20
C ILE A 308 2.64 -11.25 26.63
N GLU A 309 1.34 -11.42 26.74
CA GLU A 309 0.67 -11.89 27.95
C GLU A 309 0.79 -13.41 28.07
N ASP A 310 1.98 -13.88 28.42
CA ASP A 310 2.24 -15.31 28.57
C ASP A 310 2.19 -15.71 30.04
N LYS A 311 1.00 -16.08 30.50
CA LYS A 311 0.77 -16.55 31.89
C LYS A 311 1.53 -17.85 32.20
N SER A 312 1.89 -18.65 31.19
CA SER A 312 2.59 -19.93 31.33
C SER A 312 4.11 -19.80 31.23
N GLY A 313 4.62 -18.72 30.69
CA GLY A 313 6.04 -18.50 30.36
C GLY A 313 6.53 -19.28 29.12
N LYS A 314 5.75 -20.23 28.62
CA LYS A 314 6.17 -21.17 27.57
C LYS A 314 6.41 -20.50 26.22
N ILE A 315 5.55 -19.55 25.83
CA ILE A 315 5.69 -18.83 24.55
C ILE A 315 6.99 -18.03 24.53
N LYS A 316 7.30 -17.34 25.65
CA LYS A 316 8.55 -16.56 25.76
C LYS A 316 9.80 -17.41 25.70
N GLU A 317 9.75 -18.64 26.26
CA GLU A 317 10.86 -19.58 26.19
C GLU A 317 11.15 -20.08 24.77
N MET A 318 10.14 -20.13 23.90
CA MET A 318 10.25 -20.59 22.51
C MET A 318 10.79 -19.51 21.56
N ILE A 319 10.80 -18.25 21.97
CA ILE A 319 11.27 -17.11 21.16
C ILE A 319 12.74 -16.85 21.51
N PRO A 320 13.67 -16.86 20.53
CA PRO A 320 15.09 -16.59 20.80
C PRO A 320 15.32 -15.24 21.46
N SER A 321 16.23 -15.16 22.42
CA SER A 321 16.55 -13.93 23.15
C SER A 321 16.99 -12.78 22.26
N LYS A 322 17.59 -13.06 21.09
CA LYS A 322 17.95 -12.06 20.07
C LYS A 322 16.76 -11.25 19.53
N MET A 323 15.54 -11.79 19.68
CA MET A 323 14.30 -11.14 19.22
C MET A 323 13.72 -10.16 20.25
N PHE A 324 14.29 -10.08 21.45
CA PHE A 324 13.84 -9.19 22.51
C PHE A 324 14.77 -7.97 22.62
N ASN A 325 14.73 -7.06 21.66
CA ASN A 325 15.49 -5.80 21.66
C ASN A 325 14.63 -4.63 22.18
N PHE A 326 14.30 -4.65 23.46
CA PHE A 326 13.40 -3.67 24.03
C PHE A 326 14.03 -2.27 24.12
N LYS A 327 13.52 -1.32 23.31
CA LYS A 327 13.42 0.07 23.74
C LYS A 327 12.14 0.18 24.58
N LYS A 328 12.25 0.74 25.79
CA LYS A 328 11.11 0.96 26.69
C LYS A 328 10.08 1.85 25.97
N GLU A 329 8.95 1.27 25.60
CA GLU A 329 7.84 2.00 25.01
C GLU A 329 6.97 2.62 26.09
N THR A 330 6.47 3.82 25.80
CA THR A 330 5.57 4.58 26.67
C THR A 330 4.10 4.44 26.27
N ASP A 331 3.85 4.02 25.01
CA ASP A 331 2.49 3.91 24.45
C ASP A 331 1.71 2.74 25.05
N MET A 332 0.41 2.92 25.30
CA MET A 332 -0.49 1.89 25.78
C MET A 332 -0.81 0.86 24.69
N TYR A 333 -0.90 1.29 23.43
CA TYR A 333 -1.22 0.45 22.28
C TYR A 333 -0.02 0.29 21.34
N SER A 334 0.23 -0.94 20.87
CA SER A 334 1.21 -1.21 19.81
C SER A 334 0.72 -0.67 18.46
N ILE A 335 1.64 -0.50 17.51
CA ILE A 335 1.30 -0.11 16.13
C ILE A 335 0.27 -1.08 15.52
N LEU A 336 0.38 -2.38 15.81
CA LEU A 336 -0.60 -3.39 15.36
C LEU A 336 -1.99 -3.12 15.95
N GLU A 337 -2.08 -2.85 17.24
CA GLU A 337 -3.35 -2.56 17.92
C GLU A 337 -3.95 -1.24 17.42
N LYS A 338 -3.13 -0.19 17.28
CA LYS A 338 -3.55 1.07 16.66
C LYS A 338 -4.06 0.84 15.22
N THR A 339 -3.40 -0.03 14.44
CA THR A 339 -3.84 -0.37 13.07
C THR A 339 -5.21 -1.06 13.08
N ILE A 340 -5.46 -1.98 13.99
CA ILE A 340 -6.78 -2.63 14.16
C ILE A 340 -7.84 -1.60 14.51
N LEU A 341 -7.56 -0.69 15.44
CA LEU A 341 -8.46 0.40 15.82
C LEU A 341 -8.77 1.31 14.62
N LEU A 342 -7.75 1.72 13.86
CA LEU A 342 -7.94 2.50 12.63
C LEU A 342 -8.82 1.77 11.62
N LYS A 343 -8.65 0.46 11.44
CA LYS A 343 -9.46 -0.36 10.55
C LYS A 343 -10.94 -0.44 10.95
N SER A 344 -11.25 -0.33 12.24
CA SER A 344 -12.62 -0.34 12.74
C SER A 344 -13.38 0.96 12.47
N VAL A 345 -12.68 2.01 12.05
CA VAL A 345 -13.23 3.34 11.78
C VAL A 345 -13.65 3.45 10.31
N ASP A 346 -14.86 3.93 10.05
CA ASP A 346 -15.40 4.06 8.69
C ASP A 346 -14.49 4.86 7.73
N LEU A 347 -13.80 5.87 8.26
CA LEU A 347 -12.85 6.71 7.52
C LEU A 347 -11.71 5.89 6.92
N PHE A 348 -11.24 4.86 7.60
CA PHE A 348 -10.03 4.10 7.29
C PHE A 348 -10.28 2.64 6.90
N LYS A 349 -11.49 2.13 7.05
CA LYS A 349 -11.79 0.69 6.85
C LYS A 349 -11.36 0.12 5.52
N ASN A 350 -11.37 0.94 4.46
CA ASN A 350 -10.99 0.53 3.10
C ASN A 350 -9.51 0.74 2.78
N ILE A 351 -8.73 1.34 3.71
CA ILE A 351 -7.29 1.50 3.54
C ILE A 351 -6.61 0.19 3.95
N PRO A 352 -5.69 -0.37 3.13
CA PRO A 352 -4.96 -1.58 3.48
C PRO A 352 -4.21 -1.45 4.80
N GLY A 353 -4.15 -2.54 5.59
CA GLY A 353 -3.55 -2.53 6.93
C GLY A 353 -2.07 -2.11 6.93
N ASP A 354 -1.30 -2.54 5.94
CA ASP A 354 0.10 -2.15 5.75
C ASP A 354 0.29 -0.64 5.52
N VAL A 355 -0.68 0.02 4.90
CA VAL A 355 -0.70 1.48 4.71
C VAL A 355 -1.12 2.18 6.01
N LEU A 356 -2.10 1.62 6.73
CA LEU A 356 -2.57 2.17 8.01
C LEU A 356 -1.51 2.16 9.12
N THR A 357 -0.51 1.26 9.04
CA THR A 357 0.61 1.28 10.00
C THR A 357 1.32 2.62 10.05
N ARG A 358 1.39 3.34 8.94
CA ARG A 358 2.02 4.66 8.88
C ARG A 358 1.18 5.73 9.61
N ILE A 359 -0.15 5.63 9.50
CA ILE A 359 -1.07 6.50 10.26
C ILE A 359 -0.99 6.13 11.75
N ALA A 360 -0.93 4.84 12.07
CA ALA A 360 -0.75 4.36 13.44
C ALA A 360 0.55 4.88 14.08
N GLN A 361 1.64 4.99 13.30
CA GLN A 361 2.94 5.48 13.78
C GLN A 361 2.94 6.97 14.13
N ILE A 362 2.14 7.79 13.45
CA ILE A 362 2.04 9.24 13.72
C ILE A 362 0.91 9.56 14.70
N SER A 363 0.08 8.58 15.08
CA SER A 363 -1.01 8.80 16.04
C SER A 363 -0.48 8.79 17.47
N GLU A 364 -0.87 9.80 18.24
CA GLU A 364 -0.56 9.93 19.66
C GLU A 364 -1.73 9.50 20.52
N GLU A 365 -1.44 8.80 21.62
CA GLU A 365 -2.43 8.46 22.62
C GLU A 365 -2.63 9.63 23.57
N THR A 366 -3.86 10.09 23.73
CA THR A 366 -4.20 11.12 24.69
C THR A 366 -5.33 10.66 25.60
N PHE A 367 -5.21 10.99 26.87
CA PHE A 367 -6.17 10.65 27.90
C PHE A 367 -6.92 11.90 28.36
N HIS A 368 -8.23 11.81 28.47
CA HIS A 368 -9.10 12.86 28.95
C HIS A 368 -9.93 12.35 30.13
N SER A 369 -9.87 13.07 31.27
CA SER A 369 -10.69 12.77 32.42
C SER A 369 -12.17 13.11 32.15
N GLU A 370 -13.07 12.53 32.90
CA GLU A 370 -14.50 12.84 32.87
C GLU A 370 -14.75 14.36 32.95
N GLU A 371 -15.73 14.84 32.20
CA GLU A 371 -16.12 16.26 32.03
C GLU A 371 -14.98 17.18 31.48
N LYS A 372 -13.90 16.61 30.94
CA LYS A 372 -12.84 17.40 30.31
C LYS A 372 -13.26 17.87 28.92
N LEU A 373 -13.30 19.19 28.73
CA LEU A 373 -13.45 19.79 27.41
C LEU A 373 -12.21 19.52 26.56
N MET A 374 -12.39 18.92 25.39
CA MET A 374 -11.33 18.59 24.44
C MET A 374 -11.07 19.75 23.48
N PHE A 375 -12.13 20.37 22.96
CA PHE A 375 -12.09 21.58 22.13
C PHE A 375 -13.45 22.26 22.09
N SER A 376 -13.48 23.56 21.77
CA SER A 376 -14.70 24.37 21.70
C SER A 376 -15.13 24.65 20.27
N GLU A 377 -16.44 24.91 20.08
CA GLU A 377 -16.99 25.45 18.82
C GLU A 377 -16.23 26.74 18.45
N GLY A 378 -15.82 26.85 17.19
CA GLY A 378 -15.08 28.01 16.67
C GLY A 378 -13.57 27.96 16.87
N ASP A 379 -13.02 27.01 17.63
CA ASP A 379 -11.59 26.80 17.73
C ASP A 379 -11.00 26.43 16.36
N TYR A 380 -9.81 26.92 16.03
CA TYR A 380 -9.07 26.40 14.89
C TYR A 380 -8.51 25.02 15.23
N GLY A 381 -8.92 24.02 14.45
CA GLY A 381 -8.52 22.64 14.67
C GLY A 381 -7.44 22.19 13.70
N ASP A 382 -6.38 21.60 14.22
CA ASP A 382 -5.26 21.01 13.49
C ASP A 382 -5.13 19.51 13.67
N SER A 383 -6.14 18.87 14.26
CA SER A 383 -6.09 17.45 14.61
C SER A 383 -7.47 16.82 14.59
N MET A 384 -7.50 15.52 14.35
CA MET A 384 -8.67 14.66 14.57
C MET A 384 -8.39 13.66 15.68
N TYR A 385 -9.46 13.11 16.24
CA TYR A 385 -9.41 12.15 17.33
C TYR A 385 -10.23 10.91 16.99
N ILE A 386 -9.75 9.75 17.41
CA ILE A 386 -10.47 8.47 17.30
C ILE A 386 -10.67 7.95 18.71
N VAL A 387 -11.92 7.73 19.11
CA VAL A 387 -12.23 7.20 20.43
C VAL A 387 -11.81 5.72 20.50
N VAL A 388 -10.86 5.43 21.40
CA VAL A 388 -10.37 4.07 21.67
C VAL A 388 -11.18 3.43 22.79
N ASP A 389 -11.41 4.20 23.86
CA ASP A 389 -12.19 3.79 25.02
C ASP A 389 -12.88 5.01 25.64
N GLY A 390 -14.02 4.81 26.29
CA GLY A 390 -14.82 5.88 26.83
C GLY A 390 -15.82 6.49 25.84
N ASN A 391 -16.33 7.69 26.13
CA ASN A 391 -17.35 8.39 25.35
C ASN A 391 -17.07 9.90 25.29
N VAL A 392 -17.38 10.52 24.14
CA VAL A 392 -17.26 11.96 23.93
C VAL A 392 -18.61 12.55 23.55
N ARG A 393 -19.07 13.52 24.32
CA ARG A 393 -20.28 14.30 24.04
C ARG A 393 -19.96 15.44 23.09
N ILE A 394 -20.67 15.50 21.97
CA ILE A 394 -20.66 16.61 21.02
C ILE A 394 -21.87 17.49 21.34
N HIS A 395 -21.64 18.78 21.55
CA HIS A 395 -22.69 19.72 21.99
C HIS A 395 -22.43 21.15 21.50
N LYS A 396 -23.43 22.02 21.58
CA LYS A 396 -23.32 23.47 21.38
C LYS A 396 -23.86 24.14 22.63
N GLY A 397 -22.95 24.67 23.46
CA GLY A 397 -23.30 25.11 24.79
C GLY A 397 -23.96 23.97 25.58
N GLU A 398 -25.22 24.18 26.04
CA GLU A 398 -25.97 23.15 26.76
C GLU A 398 -26.75 22.15 25.85
N HIS A 399 -26.77 22.43 24.53
CA HIS A 399 -27.53 21.57 23.60
C HIS A 399 -26.72 20.35 23.19
N HIS A 400 -27.09 19.17 23.69
CA HIS A 400 -26.51 17.89 23.28
C HIS A 400 -26.89 17.55 21.83
N ILE A 401 -25.88 17.19 21.03
CA ILE A 401 -26.05 16.77 19.63
C ILE A 401 -25.97 15.24 19.52
N VAL A 402 -24.84 14.65 19.94
CA VAL A 402 -24.62 13.22 19.91
C VAL A 402 -23.51 12.82 20.88
N THR A 403 -23.57 11.59 21.38
CA THR A 403 -22.45 10.95 22.10
C THR A 403 -21.73 9.96 21.19
N LEU A 404 -20.42 10.12 21.07
CA LEU A 404 -19.53 9.32 20.27
C LEU A 404 -18.76 8.33 21.15
N GLY A 405 -18.90 7.04 20.87
CA GLY A 405 -18.23 5.96 21.58
C GLY A 405 -17.04 5.38 20.80
N LYS A 406 -16.57 4.22 21.25
CA LYS A 406 -15.45 3.49 20.66
C LYS A 406 -15.54 3.37 19.14
N SER A 407 -14.39 3.50 18.45
CA SER A 407 -14.24 3.41 17.00
C SER A 407 -14.94 4.53 16.20
N THR A 408 -15.30 5.62 16.86
CA THR A 408 -15.84 6.81 16.20
C THR A 408 -14.77 7.89 16.05
N VAL A 409 -14.98 8.78 15.08
CA VAL A 409 -14.06 9.90 14.74
C VAL A 409 -14.72 11.20 15.09
N LEU A 410 -13.95 12.15 15.61
CA LEU A 410 -14.36 13.53 15.79
C LEU A 410 -13.27 14.50 15.33
N GLY A 411 -13.68 15.64 14.80
CA GLY A 411 -12.79 16.69 14.31
C GLY A 411 -12.11 16.38 12.98
N GLU A 412 -12.59 15.41 12.21
CA GLU A 412 -12.05 15.02 10.92
C GLU A 412 -12.16 16.14 9.86
N MET A 413 -13.20 17.00 9.96
CA MET A 413 -13.39 18.11 9.03
C MET A 413 -12.23 19.10 9.16
N ALA A 414 -11.89 19.51 10.38
CA ALA A 414 -10.79 20.42 10.62
C ALA A 414 -9.41 19.87 10.18
N LEU A 415 -9.24 18.54 10.15
CA LEU A 415 -8.04 17.92 9.59
C LEU A 415 -7.96 18.10 8.06
N LEU A 416 -9.11 18.10 7.37
CA LEU A 416 -9.19 18.05 5.91
C LEU A 416 -9.31 19.44 5.26
N ASP A 417 -10.02 20.40 5.88
CA ASP A 417 -10.36 21.70 5.29
C ASP A 417 -9.90 22.93 6.08
N GLN A 418 -9.30 22.72 7.29
CA GLN A 418 -8.83 23.79 8.17
C GLN A 418 -9.94 24.75 8.65
N GLU A 419 -11.19 24.33 8.56
CA GLU A 419 -12.32 25.12 9.07
C GLU A 419 -12.40 25.03 10.61
N PRO A 420 -12.94 26.06 11.26
CA PRO A 420 -13.16 26.04 12.71
C PRO A 420 -14.04 24.86 13.16
N ARG A 421 -13.83 24.41 14.41
CA ARG A 421 -14.65 23.37 15.03
C ARG A 421 -16.13 23.70 14.96
N SER A 422 -16.95 22.79 14.51
CA SER A 422 -18.40 23.00 14.31
C SER A 422 -19.24 22.83 15.57
N ALA A 423 -18.63 22.29 16.65
CA ALA A 423 -19.28 22.04 17.94
C ALA A 423 -18.23 21.85 19.04
N ASP A 424 -18.66 21.90 20.29
CA ASP A 424 -17.88 21.53 21.46
C ASP A 424 -17.75 20.00 21.56
N ALA A 425 -16.63 19.51 22.11
CA ALA A 425 -16.42 18.10 22.44
C ALA A 425 -15.94 17.98 23.89
N THR A 426 -16.68 17.20 24.68
CA THR A 426 -16.39 16.97 26.11
C THR A 426 -16.37 15.46 26.39
N ALA A 427 -15.36 14.97 27.09
CA ALA A 427 -15.30 13.59 27.54
C ALA A 427 -16.39 13.35 28.61
N GLU A 428 -17.32 12.38 28.39
CA GLU A 428 -18.40 12.03 29.34
C GLU A 428 -17.95 11.05 30.43
N ALA A 429 -16.82 10.40 30.22
CA ALA A 429 -16.17 9.48 31.13
C ALA A 429 -14.65 9.59 30.94
N GLU A 430 -13.87 8.85 31.72
CA GLU A 430 -12.45 8.65 31.38
C GLU A 430 -12.33 8.11 29.98
N THR A 431 -11.70 8.88 29.09
CA THR A 431 -11.70 8.62 27.65
C THR A 431 -10.27 8.62 27.11
N THR A 432 -9.91 7.55 26.41
CA THR A 432 -8.64 7.44 25.66
C THR A 432 -8.95 7.63 24.18
N VAL A 433 -8.17 8.47 23.52
CA VAL A 433 -8.29 8.71 22.07
C VAL A 433 -6.93 8.62 21.38
N LEU A 434 -6.94 8.27 20.10
CA LEU A 434 -5.80 8.47 19.21
C LEU A 434 -5.95 9.84 18.54
N LYS A 435 -5.01 10.73 18.80
CA LYS A 435 -4.88 12.04 18.15
C LYS A 435 -4.03 11.89 16.90
N ILE A 436 -4.49 12.43 15.78
CA ILE A 436 -3.73 12.51 14.52
C ILE A 436 -3.65 13.98 14.13
N GLU A 437 -2.42 14.49 14.07
CA GLU A 437 -2.16 15.87 13.70
C GLU A 437 -2.14 16.06 12.19
N GLN A 438 -2.59 17.25 11.76
CA GLN A 438 -2.77 17.60 10.35
C GLN A 438 -1.45 17.54 9.56
N ASP A 439 -0.39 18.13 10.09
CA ASP A 439 0.90 18.20 9.39
C ASP A 439 1.45 16.82 9.08
N GLY A 440 1.49 15.92 10.08
CA GLY A 440 1.92 14.54 9.89
C GLY A 440 1.02 13.76 8.92
N PHE A 441 -0.28 14.01 8.96
CA PHE A 441 -1.23 13.38 8.07
C PHE A 441 -1.06 13.84 6.62
N TYR A 442 -0.88 15.15 6.38
CA TYR A 442 -0.61 15.69 5.05
C TYR A 442 0.74 15.24 4.49
N GLU A 443 1.78 15.15 5.32
CA GLU A 443 3.07 14.61 4.92
C GLU A 443 2.95 13.16 4.46
N LEU A 444 2.20 12.33 5.19
CA LEU A 444 1.90 10.96 4.79
C LEU A 444 1.11 10.88 3.49
N MET A 445 0.09 11.72 3.29
CA MET A 445 -0.67 11.78 2.04
C MET A 445 0.21 12.17 0.86
N ALA A 446 1.08 13.17 1.02
CA ALA A 446 2.00 13.60 -0.02
C ALA A 446 2.96 12.49 -0.45
N GLY A 447 3.40 11.65 0.49
CA GLY A 447 4.25 10.49 0.24
C GLY A 447 3.50 9.23 -0.24
N ASN A 448 2.15 9.19 -0.11
CA ASN A 448 1.33 8.01 -0.36
C ASN A 448 0.04 8.34 -1.11
N SER A 449 0.11 8.33 -2.43
CA SER A 449 -1.06 8.57 -3.29
C SER A 449 -2.24 7.62 -3.01
N GLU A 450 -1.98 6.45 -2.45
CA GLU A 450 -2.99 5.45 -2.09
C GLU A 450 -3.87 5.93 -0.92
N ILE A 451 -3.27 6.51 0.12
CA ILE A 451 -4.03 7.14 1.23
C ILE A 451 -4.92 8.25 0.68
N MET A 452 -4.34 9.16 -0.14
CA MET A 452 -5.07 10.28 -0.74
C MET A 452 -6.25 9.79 -1.58
N GLN A 453 -6.06 8.79 -2.44
CA GLN A 453 -7.11 8.23 -3.29
C GLN A 453 -8.25 7.61 -2.45
N GLN A 454 -7.93 6.89 -1.37
CA GLN A 454 -8.94 6.28 -0.50
C GLN A 454 -9.75 7.35 0.24
N ILE A 455 -9.11 8.41 0.71
CA ILE A 455 -9.80 9.52 1.37
C ILE A 455 -10.73 10.24 0.39
N ILE A 456 -10.26 10.55 -0.82
CA ILE A 456 -11.11 11.15 -1.87
C ILE A 456 -12.31 10.25 -2.20
N LYS A 457 -12.10 8.93 -2.32
CA LYS A 457 -13.16 7.96 -2.58
C LYS A 457 -14.19 7.94 -1.44
N MET A 458 -13.72 7.96 -0.20
CA MET A 458 -14.58 8.00 0.99
C MET A 458 -15.40 9.29 1.05
N LEU A 459 -14.77 10.47 0.85
CA LEU A 459 -15.47 11.76 0.83
C LEU A 459 -16.53 11.81 -0.27
N SER A 460 -16.20 11.31 -1.46
CA SER A 460 -17.14 11.19 -2.57
C SER A 460 -18.31 10.24 -2.25
N GLY A 461 -18.07 9.17 -1.49
CA GLY A 461 -19.10 8.27 -0.96
C GLY A 461 -20.03 8.98 -0.01
N ARG A 462 -19.49 9.63 1.04
CA ARG A 462 -20.27 10.39 2.02
C ARG A 462 -21.13 11.49 1.35
N LEU A 463 -20.60 12.18 0.34
CA LEU A 463 -21.35 13.18 -0.40
C LEU A 463 -22.56 12.57 -1.13
N ARG A 464 -22.39 11.41 -1.77
CA ARG A 464 -23.50 10.69 -2.42
C ARG A 464 -24.55 10.27 -1.41
N ASP A 465 -24.15 9.69 -0.28
CA ASP A 465 -25.07 9.24 0.76
C ASP A 465 -25.85 10.42 1.37
N THR A 466 -25.18 11.55 1.57
CA THR A 466 -25.81 12.77 2.07
C THR A 466 -26.83 13.32 1.06
N ASN A 467 -26.50 13.32 -0.24
CA ASN A 467 -27.43 13.74 -1.29
C ASN A 467 -28.66 12.84 -1.38
N ILE A 468 -28.50 11.52 -1.23
CA ILE A 468 -29.63 10.57 -1.22
C ILE A 468 -30.54 10.88 -0.01
N LYS A 469 -29.98 11.00 1.19
CA LYS A 469 -30.74 11.34 2.41
C LYS A 469 -31.47 12.67 2.29
N LEU A 470 -30.83 13.67 1.66
CA LEU A 470 -31.44 14.97 1.42
C LEU A 470 -32.63 14.85 0.46
N GLN A 471 -32.48 14.10 -0.64
CA GLN A 471 -33.57 13.85 -1.59
C GLN A 471 -34.74 13.11 -0.92
N GLU A 472 -34.47 12.10 -0.09
CA GLU A 472 -35.51 11.40 0.66
C GLU A 472 -36.22 12.30 1.67
N ALA A 473 -35.50 13.23 2.31
CA ALA A 473 -36.08 14.20 3.24
C ALA A 473 -36.94 15.26 2.54
N LEU A 474 -36.54 15.68 1.32
CA LEU A 474 -37.30 16.65 0.51
C LEU A 474 -38.53 16.02 -0.17
N ALA A 475 -38.59 14.69 -0.31
CA ALA A 475 -39.69 13.96 -0.91
C ALA A 475 -40.81 13.64 0.12
N LYS A 476 -40.56 13.86 1.40
CA LYS A 476 -41.54 13.74 2.53
C LYS A 476 -42.15 15.08 2.82
#